data_8666b58f9ac25ba333b5d12dce3145c1
#
_entry.id   8666b58f9ac25ba333b5d12dce3145c1
#
_cell.length_a   1.000
_cell.length_b   1.000
_cell.length_c   1.000
_cell.angle_alpha   90.00
_cell.angle_beta   90.00
_cell.angle_gamma   90.00
#
_symmetry.space_group_name_H-M   'P 1'
#
loop_
_entity.id
_entity.type
_entity.pdbx_description
1 polymer ?
#
loop_
_entity_poly.entity_id
_entity_poly.type
_entity_poly.pdbx_seq_one_letter_code
_entity_poly.pdbx_strand_id
1 'polypeptide(L)'
;MSIAVAWQVIIVPDGVTDVEAEAEAIMDSLVDLEQVDDRLSSVAVGLDLAAMTLDVEVTITGADYEDCVNHALVAVRTAIHSAGGATPGWPGPAAGRASFEPQSFQAVPAS
;
A
#
# COMPACT_ATOMS: atom_id res chain seq x y z
N MET A 1 -14.32 0.31 15.01
CA MET A 1 -12.91 0.55 15.35
C MET A 1 -12.20 1.14 14.15
N SER A 2 -11.34 2.10 14.35
CA SER A 2 -10.50 2.66 13.29
C SER A 2 -9.04 2.44 13.63
N ILE A 3 -8.27 2.00 12.64
CA ILE A 3 -6.84 1.70 12.79
C ILE A 3 -6.06 2.40 11.68
N ALA A 4 -5.00 3.10 12.07
CA ALA A 4 -4.03 3.67 11.14
C ALA A 4 -2.96 2.60 10.87
N VAL A 5 -2.76 2.28 9.61
CA VAL A 5 -1.83 1.24 9.18
C VAL A 5 -0.76 1.85 8.30
N ALA A 6 0.50 1.58 8.61
CA ALA A 6 1.64 2.05 7.84
C ALA A 6 2.49 0.88 7.40
N TRP A 7 2.83 0.84 6.11
CA TRP A 7 3.79 -0.09 5.55
C TRP A 7 5.00 0.65 5.04
N GLN A 8 6.18 0.10 5.30
CA GLN A 8 7.37 0.46 4.56
C GLN A 8 7.72 -0.72 3.68
N VAL A 9 7.85 -0.48 2.38
CA VAL A 9 8.19 -1.53 1.42
C VAL A 9 9.49 -1.17 0.71
N ILE A 10 10.30 -2.19 0.42
CA ILE A 10 11.50 -2.04 -0.39
C ILE A 10 11.09 -2.17 -1.86
N ILE A 11 11.57 -1.24 -2.68
CA ILE A 11 11.32 -1.25 -4.11
C ILE A 11 12.49 -1.95 -4.79
N VAL A 12 12.19 -3.01 -5.54
CA VAL A 12 13.16 -3.68 -6.40
C VAL A 12 12.76 -3.36 -7.85
N PRO A 13 13.42 -2.37 -8.48
CA PRO A 13 13.05 -1.97 -9.84
C PRO A 13 13.45 -3.03 -10.85
N ASP A 14 12.72 -3.07 -11.97
CA ASP A 14 13.01 -3.96 -13.08
C ASP A 14 13.98 -3.37 -14.11
N GLY A 15 14.47 -2.16 -13.85
CA GLY A 15 15.36 -1.42 -14.76
C GLY A 15 14.64 -0.65 -15.86
N VAL A 16 13.33 -0.82 -15.98
CA VAL A 16 12.51 -0.17 -17.02
C VAL A 16 11.43 0.73 -16.41
N THR A 17 10.87 0.33 -15.28
CA THR A 17 9.78 1.06 -14.62
C THR A 17 10.29 2.36 -14.01
N ASP A 18 9.57 3.47 -14.27
CA ASP A 18 9.78 4.74 -13.61
C ASP A 18 9.16 4.66 -12.20
N VAL A 19 10.01 4.59 -11.19
CA VAL A 19 9.59 4.39 -9.79
C VAL A 19 8.75 5.58 -9.28
N GLU A 20 9.08 6.80 -9.70
CA GLU A 20 8.30 7.97 -9.29
C GLU A 20 6.89 7.93 -9.89
N ALA A 21 6.77 7.58 -11.16
CA ALA A 21 5.47 7.43 -11.81
C ALA A 21 4.68 6.29 -11.20
N GLU A 22 5.33 5.20 -10.81
CA GLU A 22 4.70 4.06 -10.12
C GLU A 22 4.15 4.49 -8.77
N ALA A 23 4.92 5.26 -7.98
CA ALA A 23 4.47 5.77 -6.69
C ALA A 23 3.25 6.68 -6.83
N GLU A 24 3.24 7.56 -7.84
CA GLU A 24 2.09 8.41 -8.14
C GLU A 24 0.87 7.57 -8.54
N ALA A 25 1.06 6.53 -9.33
CA ALA A 25 -0.02 5.64 -9.75
C ALA A 25 -0.61 4.87 -8.56
N ILE A 26 0.23 4.45 -7.61
CA ILE A 26 -0.22 3.81 -6.37
C ILE A 26 -1.07 4.78 -5.56
N MET A 27 -0.63 6.02 -5.40
CA MET A 27 -1.40 7.04 -4.68
C MET A 27 -2.74 7.31 -5.37
N ASP A 28 -2.75 7.45 -6.68
CA ASP A 28 -3.98 7.66 -7.45
C ASP A 28 -4.95 6.50 -7.27
N SER A 29 -4.45 5.27 -7.29
CA SER A 29 -5.28 4.08 -7.07
C SER A 29 -5.86 4.04 -5.66
N LEU A 30 -5.08 4.46 -4.64
CA LEU A 30 -5.58 4.53 -3.26
C LEU A 30 -6.65 5.61 -3.11
N VAL A 31 -6.47 6.77 -3.76
CA VAL A 31 -7.48 7.84 -3.75
C VAL A 31 -8.77 7.36 -4.41
N ASP A 32 -8.68 6.65 -5.53
CA ASP A 32 -9.85 6.08 -6.19
C ASP A 32 -10.57 5.06 -5.29
N LEU A 33 -9.82 4.21 -4.61
CA LEU A 33 -10.39 3.25 -3.66
C LEU A 33 -11.08 3.96 -2.48
N GLU A 34 -10.49 5.05 -1.97
CA GLU A 34 -11.08 5.84 -0.89
C GLU A 34 -12.45 6.38 -1.26
N GLN A 35 -12.66 6.74 -2.52
CA GLN A 35 -13.93 7.28 -3.00
C GLN A 35 -15.05 6.24 -3.05
N VAL A 36 -14.71 4.97 -3.23
CA VAL A 36 -15.69 3.88 -3.36
C VAL A 36 -15.73 2.94 -2.16
N ASP A 37 -14.77 3.05 -1.25
CA ASP A 37 -14.66 2.21 -0.07
C ASP A 37 -14.83 3.07 1.19
N ASP A 38 -16.00 2.99 1.81
CA ASP A 38 -16.35 3.78 3.01
C ASP A 38 -15.45 3.47 4.21
N ARG A 39 -14.75 2.34 4.19
CA ARG A 39 -13.87 1.91 5.28
C ARG A 39 -12.47 2.48 5.18
N LEU A 40 -12.09 3.02 4.02
CA LEU A 40 -10.75 3.50 3.73
C LEU A 40 -10.72 5.03 3.77
N SER A 41 -9.75 5.59 4.51
CA SER A 41 -9.56 7.05 4.59
C SER A 41 -8.10 7.39 4.86
N SER A 42 -7.78 8.68 4.76
CA SER A 42 -6.45 9.23 5.11
C SER A 42 -5.31 8.50 4.41
N VAL A 43 -5.44 8.26 3.10
CA VAL A 43 -4.40 7.59 2.32
C VAL A 43 -3.21 8.53 2.10
N ALA A 44 -2.00 7.99 2.20
CA ALA A 44 -0.77 8.74 1.96
C ALA A 44 0.32 7.81 1.43
N VAL A 45 1.14 8.32 0.51
CA VAL A 45 2.27 7.58 -0.06
C VAL A 45 3.49 8.50 -0.05
N GLY A 46 4.59 8.02 0.51
CA GLY A 46 5.88 8.72 0.49
C GLY A 46 6.94 7.85 -0.19
N LEU A 47 7.78 8.46 -1.02
CA LEU A 47 8.83 7.78 -1.75
C LEU A 47 10.19 8.31 -1.31
N ASP A 48 11.11 7.42 -0.96
CA ASP A 48 12.52 7.73 -0.70
C ASP A 48 13.37 7.03 -1.77
N LEU A 49 13.80 7.79 -2.77
CA LEU A 49 14.61 7.26 -3.87
C LEU A 49 16.01 6.86 -3.43
N ALA A 50 16.58 7.54 -2.43
CA ALA A 50 17.91 7.20 -1.94
C ALA A 50 17.93 5.86 -1.24
N ALA A 51 16.88 5.55 -0.47
CA ALA A 51 16.73 4.28 0.23
C ALA A 51 15.98 3.23 -0.60
N MET A 52 15.37 3.63 -1.71
CA MET A 52 14.49 2.77 -2.52
C MET A 52 13.38 2.15 -1.67
N THR A 53 12.71 2.98 -0.89
CA THR A 53 11.59 2.58 -0.05
C THR A 53 10.35 3.41 -0.36
N LEU A 54 9.20 2.79 -0.15
CA LEU A 54 7.90 3.42 -0.28
C LEU A 54 7.18 3.26 1.06
N ASP A 55 6.68 4.37 1.59
CA ASP A 55 5.85 4.38 2.79
C ASP A 55 4.41 4.56 2.38
N VAL A 56 3.54 3.66 2.79
CA VAL A 56 2.11 3.71 2.50
C VAL A 56 1.33 3.73 3.80
N GLU A 57 0.46 4.72 3.96
CA GLU A 57 -0.38 4.86 5.15
C GLU A 57 -1.85 4.91 4.74
N VAL A 58 -2.68 4.19 5.48
CA VAL A 58 -4.13 4.21 5.32
C VAL A 58 -4.80 4.10 6.67
N THR A 59 -5.99 4.67 6.81
CA THR A 59 -6.84 4.47 7.98
C THR A 59 -8.02 3.62 7.58
N ILE A 60 -8.27 2.54 8.32
CA ILE A 60 -9.36 1.60 8.05
C ILE A 60 -10.31 1.56 9.23
N THR A 61 -11.61 1.60 8.93
CA THR A 61 -12.67 1.35 9.90
C THR A 61 -13.22 -0.05 9.70
N GLY A 62 -13.34 -0.80 10.76
CA GLY A 62 -13.81 -2.19 10.71
C GLY A 62 -14.32 -2.68 12.05
N ALA A 63 -14.70 -3.95 12.11
CA ALA A 63 -15.28 -4.56 13.29
C ALA A 63 -14.25 -4.75 14.41
N ASP A 64 -13.03 -5.18 14.05
CA ASP A 64 -11.95 -5.41 14.99
C ASP A 64 -10.58 -5.18 14.32
N TYR A 65 -9.51 -5.37 15.09
CA TYR A 65 -8.15 -5.16 14.62
C TYR A 65 -7.81 -6.04 13.42
N GLU A 66 -8.11 -7.33 13.51
CA GLU A 66 -7.79 -8.28 12.43
C GLU A 66 -8.52 -7.94 11.14
N ASP A 67 -9.80 -7.60 11.24
CA ASP A 67 -10.61 -7.18 10.09
C ASP A 67 -10.03 -5.92 9.44
N CYS A 68 -9.63 -4.93 10.24
CA CYS A 68 -9.02 -3.70 9.74
C CYS A 68 -7.68 -3.97 9.03
N VAL A 69 -6.81 -4.78 9.62
CA VAL A 69 -5.50 -5.10 9.05
C VAL A 69 -5.66 -5.86 7.73
N ASN A 70 -6.54 -6.84 7.68
CA ASN A 70 -6.79 -7.61 6.45
C ASN A 70 -7.35 -6.73 5.35
N HIS A 71 -8.27 -5.84 5.66
CA HIS A 71 -8.84 -4.92 4.69
C HIS A 71 -7.78 -3.95 4.14
N ALA A 72 -6.94 -3.40 5.02
CA ALA A 72 -5.85 -2.51 4.63
C ALA A 72 -4.85 -3.22 3.71
N LEU A 73 -4.48 -4.46 4.04
CA LEU A 73 -3.58 -5.27 3.22
C LEU A 73 -4.12 -5.45 1.80
N VAL A 74 -5.40 -5.81 1.68
CA VAL A 74 -6.05 -5.99 0.38
C VAL A 74 -6.07 -4.69 -0.41
N ALA A 75 -6.42 -3.58 0.23
CA ALA A 75 -6.49 -2.26 -0.42
C ALA A 75 -5.13 -1.84 -0.96
N VAL A 76 -4.07 -1.91 -0.14
CA VAL A 76 -2.72 -1.50 -0.55
C VAL A 76 -2.18 -2.41 -1.64
N ARG A 77 -2.35 -3.72 -1.52
CA ARG A 77 -1.91 -4.66 -2.54
C ARG A 77 -2.63 -4.43 -3.87
N THR A 78 -3.94 -4.18 -3.81
CA THR A 78 -4.74 -3.87 -5.00
C THR A 78 -4.22 -2.61 -5.70
N ALA A 79 -3.90 -1.57 -4.93
CA ALA A 79 -3.36 -0.33 -5.48
C ALA A 79 -2.01 -0.55 -6.15
N ILE A 80 -1.11 -1.33 -5.55
CA ILE A 80 0.20 -1.65 -6.12
C ILE A 80 0.03 -2.43 -7.43
N HIS A 81 -0.83 -3.45 -7.46
CA HIS A 81 -1.09 -4.24 -8.66
C HIS A 81 -1.74 -3.42 -9.77
N SER A 82 -2.66 -2.53 -9.43
CA SER A 82 -3.31 -1.62 -10.40
C SER A 82 -2.31 -0.68 -11.04
N ALA A 83 -1.27 -0.29 -10.32
CA ALA A 83 -0.20 0.55 -10.83
C ALA A 83 0.85 -0.26 -11.64
N GLY A 84 0.73 -1.58 -11.69
CA GLY A 84 1.63 -2.45 -12.44
C GLY A 84 2.76 -3.07 -11.61
N GLY A 85 2.75 -2.88 -10.30
CA GLY A 85 3.74 -3.44 -9.39
C GLY A 85 3.48 -4.89 -9.01
N ALA A 86 4.50 -5.57 -8.50
CA ALA A 86 4.39 -6.91 -7.94
C ALA A 86 4.56 -6.86 -6.42
N THR A 87 3.93 -7.79 -5.72
CA THR A 87 3.98 -7.86 -4.26
C THR A 87 4.47 -9.23 -3.78
N PRO A 88 5.72 -9.62 -4.09
CA PRO A 88 6.27 -10.87 -3.59
C PRO A 88 6.42 -10.79 -2.06
N GLY A 89 6.13 -11.88 -1.38
CA GLY A 89 6.15 -11.93 0.07
C GLY A 89 4.87 -11.45 0.76
N TRP A 90 3.92 -10.90 0.00
CA TRP A 90 2.61 -10.56 0.52
C TRP A 90 1.66 -11.75 0.36
N PRO A 91 0.64 -11.89 1.23
CA PRO A 91 -0.38 -12.92 1.00
C PRO A 91 -1.10 -12.73 -0.34
N GLY A 92 -1.24 -13.81 -1.11
CA GLY A 92 -1.91 -13.80 -2.40
C GLY A 92 -0.94 -13.79 -3.58
N PRO A 93 -1.45 -13.66 -4.81
CA PRO A 93 -0.60 -13.72 -6.00
C PRO A 93 0.30 -12.49 -6.12
N ALA A 94 1.54 -12.73 -6.53
CA ALA A 94 2.46 -11.68 -6.95
C ALA A 94 2.31 -11.50 -8.47
N ALA A 95 2.28 -10.24 -8.91
CA ALA A 95 2.12 -9.90 -10.32
C ALA A 95 2.77 -8.55 -10.61
N GLY A 96 3.06 -8.27 -11.89
CA GLY A 96 3.59 -6.99 -12.31
C GLY A 96 5.10 -6.97 -12.50
N ARG A 97 5.66 -5.76 -12.69
CA ARG A 97 7.04 -5.55 -13.11
C ARG A 97 7.97 -5.25 -11.95
N ALA A 98 7.90 -4.04 -11.40
CA ALA A 98 8.71 -3.69 -10.24
C ALA A 98 8.15 -4.38 -8.99
N SER A 99 9.03 -4.85 -8.11
CA SER A 99 8.63 -5.56 -6.90
C SER A 99 8.59 -4.59 -5.72
N PHE A 100 7.55 -4.73 -4.90
CA PHE A 100 7.34 -3.95 -3.67
C PHE A 100 7.29 -4.94 -2.50
N GLU A 101 8.45 -5.20 -1.91
CA GLU A 101 8.60 -6.21 -0.87
C GLU A 101 8.32 -5.60 0.51
N PRO A 102 7.45 -6.23 1.33
CA PRO A 102 7.16 -5.69 2.66
C PRO A 102 8.41 -5.75 3.54
N GLN A 103 8.74 -4.64 4.18
CA GLN A 103 9.88 -4.54 5.10
C GLN A 103 9.41 -4.35 6.53
N SER A 104 8.51 -3.41 6.77
CA SER A 104 7.97 -3.16 8.08
C SER A 104 6.49 -2.82 8.00
N PHE A 105 5.80 -3.09 9.09
CA PHE A 105 4.37 -2.89 9.21
C PHE A 105 4.06 -2.37 10.61
N GLN A 106 3.23 -1.35 10.69
CA GLN A 106 2.77 -0.82 11.95
C GLN A 106 1.28 -0.53 11.86
N ALA A 107 0.54 -0.95 12.87
CA ALA A 107 -0.88 -0.66 12.97
C ALA A 107 -1.17 -0.13 14.37
N VAL A 108 -1.77 1.05 14.45
CA VAL A 108 -2.11 1.70 15.73
C VAL A 108 -3.56 2.15 15.71
N PRO A 109 -4.23 2.16 16.86
CA PRO A 109 -5.59 2.68 16.93
C PRO A 109 -5.63 4.14 16.47
N ALA A 110 -6.58 4.46 15.60
CA ALA A 110 -6.86 5.83 15.19
C ALA A 110 -8.02 6.35 16.03
N SER A 111 -7.84 7.48 16.63
CA SER A 111 -8.87 8.09 17.49
C SER A 111 -9.76 9.05 16.74
#